data_3c1b5cd7520f3cea7fd744e5c1ccc5a1
#
_entry.id   3c1b5cd7520f3cea7fd744e5c1ccc5a1
#
_cell.length_a   1.000
_cell.length_b   1.000
_cell.length_c   1.000
_cell.angle_alpha   90.00
_cell.angle_beta   90.00
_cell.angle_gamma   90.00
#
_symmetry.space_group_name_H-M   'P 1'
#
loop_
_entity.id
_entity.type
_entity.pdbx_description
1 polymer ?
#
loop_
_entity_poly.entity_id
_entity_poly.type
_entity_poly.pdbx_seq_one_letter_code
_entity_poly.pdbx_strand_id
1 'polypeptide(L)'
;MASIFIVGAGWVGAPLSEHLERHGNRVVVTKTTQAGADTIGSERIPCEVFSFDSSNSEQTVGQLYSLLLEHNTEIVIGSFPPGFRKGAGKEYAVYWQLLTKACQQANIKKLIMVSSTTVYPTKPGILYEHDASLALANADSDDACTFSDNARIMLQAEQSVMDSGIDYTILRFSGLIGPNRHPSRFASKLKQVSNQAPANMLHLDDAIGAVDFAISHLHNEIANVTTPNTVSKAEFYAAALKSANSSEPLPPVVNEPD
;
A
#
# COMPACT_ATOMS: atom_id res chain seq x y z
N MET A 1 22.63 -8.73 -1.19
CA MET A 1 22.58 -7.53 -2.08
C MET A 1 21.69 -7.87 -3.25
N ALA A 2 20.53 -7.28 -3.31
CA ALA A 2 19.54 -7.48 -4.37
C ALA A 2 19.40 -6.23 -5.23
N SER A 3 18.88 -6.39 -6.46
CA SER A 3 18.47 -5.28 -7.32
C SER A 3 16.96 -5.10 -7.21
N ILE A 4 16.53 -3.97 -6.65
CA ILE A 4 15.14 -3.70 -6.26
C ILE A 4 14.62 -2.51 -7.06
N PHE A 5 13.44 -2.69 -7.66
CA PHE A 5 12.75 -1.65 -8.40
C PHE A 5 11.43 -1.30 -7.70
N ILE A 6 11.29 -0.04 -7.24
CA ILE A 6 10.09 0.41 -6.51
C ILE A 6 9.22 1.24 -7.45
N VAL A 7 8.06 0.72 -7.81
CA VAL A 7 7.06 1.46 -8.57
C VAL A 7 6.28 2.36 -7.62
N GLY A 8 6.57 3.66 -7.66
CA GLY A 8 5.92 4.67 -6.84
C GLY A 8 6.75 5.16 -5.64
N ALA A 9 7.66 6.11 -5.87
CA ALA A 9 8.39 6.82 -4.81
C ALA A 9 7.50 7.87 -4.12
N GLY A 10 6.40 7.39 -3.53
CA GLY A 10 5.48 8.18 -2.72
C GLY A 10 5.93 8.31 -1.26
N TRP A 11 4.95 8.52 -0.37
CA TRP A 11 5.20 8.72 1.07
C TRP A 11 5.81 7.48 1.76
N VAL A 12 5.53 6.28 1.26
CA VAL A 12 6.18 5.03 1.72
C VAL A 12 7.39 4.71 0.85
N GLY A 13 7.25 4.74 -0.47
CA GLY A 13 8.27 4.25 -1.39
C GLY A 13 9.58 5.04 -1.36
N ALA A 14 9.54 6.37 -1.13
CA ALA A 14 10.75 7.17 -1.07
C ALA A 14 11.60 6.83 0.18
N PRO A 15 11.08 6.90 1.42
CA PRO A 15 11.89 6.53 2.59
C PRO A 15 12.24 5.03 2.62
N LEU A 16 11.42 4.16 2.03
CA LEU A 16 11.76 2.74 1.85
C LEU A 16 12.99 2.58 0.96
N SER A 17 13.09 3.35 -0.14
CA SER A 17 14.23 3.26 -1.04
C SER A 17 15.54 3.65 -0.34
N GLU A 18 15.52 4.70 0.47
CA GLU A 18 16.66 5.13 1.27
C GLU A 18 17.06 4.07 2.33
N HIS A 19 16.06 3.45 2.95
CA HIS A 19 16.30 2.37 3.92
C HIS A 19 16.99 1.18 3.25
N LEU A 20 16.45 0.70 2.12
CA LEU A 20 16.99 -0.47 1.43
C LEU A 20 18.38 -0.21 0.82
N GLU A 21 18.65 1.00 0.32
CA GLU A 21 19.98 1.41 -0.18
C GLU A 21 21.01 1.40 0.96
N ARG A 22 20.67 1.97 2.10
CA ARG A 22 21.55 1.94 3.30
C ARG A 22 21.85 0.53 3.81
N HIS A 23 20.98 -0.44 3.52
CA HIS A 23 21.19 -1.86 3.82
C HIS A 23 21.89 -2.62 2.68
N GLY A 24 22.49 -1.90 1.74
CA GLY A 24 23.38 -2.45 0.72
C GLY A 24 22.68 -3.01 -0.51
N ASN A 25 21.40 -2.68 -0.75
CA ASN A 25 20.72 -3.05 -1.99
C ASN A 25 20.92 -1.99 -3.08
N ARG A 26 20.86 -2.41 -4.32
CA ARG A 26 20.73 -1.49 -5.46
C ARG A 26 19.25 -1.18 -5.62
N VAL A 27 18.88 0.08 -5.53
CA VAL A 27 17.47 0.50 -5.54
C VAL A 27 17.24 1.52 -6.64
N VAL A 28 16.20 1.30 -7.43
CA VAL A 28 15.66 2.25 -8.41
C VAL A 28 14.22 2.53 -8.07
N VAL A 29 13.78 3.77 -8.23
CA VAL A 29 12.39 4.16 -7.93
C VAL A 29 11.74 4.81 -9.15
N THR A 30 10.41 4.97 -9.11
CA THR A 30 9.69 5.69 -10.16
C THR A 30 8.90 6.88 -9.62
N LYS A 31 8.78 7.89 -10.47
CA LYS A 31 7.85 9.01 -10.35
C LYS A 31 7.08 9.19 -11.64
N THR A 32 5.90 9.80 -11.56
CA THR A 32 5.04 10.02 -12.74
C THR A 32 5.44 11.24 -13.56
N THR A 33 6.34 12.10 -13.08
CA THR A 33 6.78 13.32 -13.76
C THR A 33 8.28 13.55 -13.56
N GLN A 34 8.92 14.21 -14.52
CA GLN A 34 10.34 14.61 -14.43
C GLN A 34 10.60 15.47 -13.19
N ALA A 35 9.79 16.51 -12.97
CA ALA A 35 9.93 17.36 -11.78
C ALA A 35 9.82 16.59 -10.46
N GLY A 36 9.00 15.52 -10.41
CA GLY A 36 8.95 14.63 -9.26
C GLY A 36 10.19 13.76 -9.15
N ALA A 37 10.75 13.27 -10.25
CA ALA A 37 11.97 12.49 -10.26
C ALA A 37 13.17 13.31 -9.77
N ASP A 38 13.28 14.56 -10.22
CA ASP A 38 14.36 15.47 -9.83
C ASP A 38 14.37 15.78 -8.31
N THR A 39 13.25 15.59 -7.61
CA THR A 39 13.19 15.78 -6.14
C THR A 39 13.67 14.59 -5.32
N ILE A 40 13.77 13.40 -5.93
CA ILE A 40 14.09 12.15 -5.22
C ILE A 40 15.39 11.54 -5.72
N GLY A 41 15.65 11.66 -7.01
CA GLY A 41 16.81 11.07 -7.63
C GLY A 41 18.11 11.54 -6.99
N SER A 42 18.99 10.57 -6.71
CA SER A 42 20.37 10.80 -6.26
C SER A 42 21.27 9.86 -7.05
N GLU A 43 22.58 10.08 -7.02
CA GLU A 43 23.53 9.16 -7.66
C GLU A 43 23.38 7.71 -7.17
N ARG A 44 22.93 7.53 -5.94
CA ARG A 44 22.76 6.21 -5.31
C ARG A 44 21.39 5.58 -5.55
N ILE A 45 20.34 6.40 -5.75
CA ILE A 45 18.98 5.95 -5.99
C ILE A 45 18.44 6.63 -7.24
N PRO A 46 18.68 6.06 -8.44
CA PRO A 46 18.11 6.56 -9.68
C PRO A 46 16.58 6.62 -9.61
N CYS A 47 16.00 7.65 -10.21
CA CYS A 47 14.56 7.81 -10.28
C CYS A 47 14.11 7.89 -11.74
N GLU A 48 13.38 6.87 -12.19
CA GLU A 48 12.83 6.79 -13.54
C GLU A 48 11.48 7.49 -13.65
N VAL A 49 11.21 8.10 -14.79
CA VAL A 49 9.88 8.65 -15.07
C VAL A 49 9.01 7.56 -15.67
N PHE A 50 8.01 7.14 -14.92
CA PHE A 50 7.06 6.13 -15.35
C PHE A 50 5.65 6.44 -14.85
N SER A 51 4.67 6.29 -15.74
CA SER A 51 3.24 6.41 -15.43
C SER A 51 2.47 5.30 -16.13
N PHE A 52 1.55 4.66 -15.41
CA PHE A 52 0.62 3.71 -16.03
C PHE A 52 -0.33 4.45 -16.97
N ASP A 53 -0.55 3.86 -18.14
CA ASP A 53 -1.57 4.26 -19.10
C ASP A 53 -2.37 3.00 -19.53
N SER A 54 -3.59 2.87 -19.02
CA SER A 54 -4.48 1.75 -19.32
C SER A 54 -5.01 1.79 -20.76
N SER A 55 -5.01 2.98 -21.38
CA SER A 55 -5.43 3.13 -22.78
C SER A 55 -4.37 2.63 -23.77
N ASN A 56 -3.11 2.54 -23.33
CA ASN A 56 -1.98 2.04 -24.10
C ASN A 56 -1.19 0.96 -23.32
N SER A 57 -1.89 -0.13 -23.05
CA SER A 57 -1.38 -1.21 -22.21
C SER A 57 -0.08 -1.86 -22.72
N GLU A 58 0.05 -2.06 -24.04
CA GLU A 58 1.25 -2.67 -24.62
C GLU A 58 2.48 -1.78 -24.45
N GLN A 59 2.34 -0.49 -24.73
CA GLN A 59 3.42 0.47 -24.52
C GLN A 59 3.81 0.57 -23.06
N THR A 60 2.85 0.60 -22.15
CA THR A 60 3.09 0.64 -20.69
C THR A 60 3.88 -0.58 -20.23
N VAL A 61 3.46 -1.79 -20.66
CA VAL A 61 4.18 -3.03 -20.33
C VAL A 61 5.59 -3.03 -20.95
N GLY A 62 5.72 -2.61 -22.21
CA GLY A 62 7.01 -2.55 -22.91
C GLY A 62 7.99 -1.56 -22.25
N GLN A 63 7.52 -0.38 -21.84
CA GLN A 63 8.34 0.60 -21.12
C GLN A 63 8.81 0.03 -19.78
N LEU A 64 7.91 -0.53 -19.00
CA LEU A 64 8.24 -1.09 -17.70
C LEU A 64 9.18 -2.28 -17.81
N TYR A 65 8.94 -3.19 -18.76
CA TYR A 65 9.84 -4.29 -19.08
C TYR A 65 11.25 -3.81 -19.39
N SER A 66 11.40 -2.78 -20.24
CA SER A 66 12.71 -2.22 -20.60
C SER A 66 13.45 -1.66 -19.38
N LEU A 67 12.75 -0.91 -18.52
CA LEU A 67 13.32 -0.39 -17.27
C LEU A 67 13.77 -1.51 -16.33
N LEU A 68 12.97 -2.56 -16.17
CA LEU A 68 13.31 -3.70 -15.32
C LEU A 68 14.57 -4.43 -15.81
N LEU A 69 14.74 -4.58 -17.12
CA LEU A 69 15.94 -5.17 -17.71
C LEU A 69 17.15 -4.27 -17.59
N GLU A 70 17.04 -2.97 -17.89
CA GLU A 70 18.12 -1.99 -17.82
C GLU A 70 18.76 -1.96 -16.43
N HIS A 71 17.94 -2.05 -15.39
CA HIS A 71 18.40 -2.04 -14.01
C HIS A 71 18.73 -3.44 -13.45
N ASN A 72 18.69 -4.49 -14.28
CA ASN A 72 18.91 -5.88 -13.85
C ASN A 72 18.08 -6.23 -12.61
N THR A 73 16.80 -5.88 -12.61
CA THR A 73 15.91 -5.99 -11.47
C THR A 73 15.63 -7.44 -11.09
N GLU A 74 15.75 -7.75 -9.82
CA GLU A 74 15.41 -9.06 -9.25
C GLU A 74 14.08 -9.02 -8.48
N ILE A 75 13.82 -7.91 -7.78
CA ILE A 75 12.66 -7.73 -6.90
C ILE A 75 11.92 -6.46 -7.31
N VAL A 76 10.60 -6.56 -7.46
CA VAL A 76 9.75 -5.40 -7.71
C VAL A 76 8.85 -5.15 -6.50
N ILE A 77 8.77 -3.89 -6.09
CA ILE A 77 7.87 -3.45 -5.02
C ILE A 77 6.89 -2.44 -5.59
N GLY A 78 5.60 -2.76 -5.58
CA GLY A 78 4.55 -1.82 -5.96
C GLY A 78 4.07 -1.03 -4.73
N SER A 79 4.37 0.28 -4.71
CA SER A 79 4.03 1.19 -3.61
C SER A 79 3.24 2.42 -4.10
N PHE A 80 2.43 2.25 -5.14
CA PHE A 80 1.57 3.30 -5.68
C PHE A 80 0.15 3.20 -5.10
N PRO A 81 -0.48 4.35 -4.79
CA PRO A 81 -1.81 4.36 -4.17
C PRO A 81 -2.91 4.08 -5.19
N PRO A 82 -4.06 3.49 -4.76
CA PRO A 82 -5.18 3.20 -5.66
C PRO A 82 -5.87 4.45 -6.22
N GLY A 83 -5.63 5.63 -5.66
CA GLY A 83 -6.19 6.88 -6.21
C GLY A 83 -7.68 7.10 -5.93
N PHE A 84 -8.33 6.34 -5.06
CA PHE A 84 -9.77 6.44 -4.76
C PHE A 84 -10.25 7.87 -4.44
N ARG A 85 -9.47 8.61 -3.66
CA ARG A 85 -9.82 10.00 -3.29
C ARG A 85 -9.81 10.98 -4.47
N LYS A 86 -9.18 10.60 -5.57
CA LYS A 86 -9.08 11.41 -6.81
C LYS A 86 -9.98 10.88 -7.91
N GLY A 87 -10.82 9.88 -7.62
CA GLY A 87 -11.69 9.24 -8.62
C GLY A 87 -10.98 8.32 -9.62
N ALA A 88 -9.67 8.07 -9.43
CA ALA A 88 -8.85 7.27 -10.34
C ALA A 88 -8.77 5.78 -9.96
N GLY A 89 -9.54 5.34 -8.96
CA GLY A 89 -9.43 3.98 -8.41
C GLY A 89 -9.83 2.86 -9.37
N LYS A 90 -10.69 3.14 -10.35
CA LYS A 90 -11.18 2.12 -11.30
C LYS A 90 -10.06 1.43 -12.09
N GLU A 91 -8.95 2.10 -12.31
CA GLU A 91 -7.83 1.61 -13.11
C GLU A 91 -6.76 0.88 -12.27
N TYR A 92 -6.88 0.92 -10.94
CA TYR A 92 -5.88 0.35 -10.05
C TYR A 92 -5.63 -1.15 -10.29
N ALA A 93 -6.68 -1.93 -10.46
CA ALA A 93 -6.55 -3.36 -10.76
C ALA A 93 -5.85 -3.58 -12.12
N VAL A 94 -6.16 -2.75 -13.12
CA VAL A 94 -5.51 -2.80 -14.44
C VAL A 94 -4.02 -2.46 -14.32
N TYR A 95 -3.65 -1.46 -13.53
CA TYR A 95 -2.23 -1.13 -13.30
C TYR A 95 -1.44 -2.29 -12.70
N TRP A 96 -2.04 -3.03 -11.78
CA TRP A 96 -1.42 -4.23 -11.24
C TRP A 96 -1.30 -5.36 -12.26
N GLN A 97 -2.28 -5.54 -13.14
CA GLN A 97 -2.19 -6.48 -14.27
C GLN A 97 -1.05 -6.11 -15.23
N LEU A 98 -0.88 -4.83 -15.55
CA LEU A 98 0.22 -4.36 -16.39
C LEU A 98 1.58 -4.57 -15.72
N LEU A 99 1.68 -4.28 -14.42
CA LEU A 99 2.90 -4.49 -13.64
C LEU A 99 3.26 -5.98 -13.58
N THR A 100 2.33 -6.86 -13.25
CA THR A 100 2.57 -8.30 -13.17
C THR A 100 2.98 -8.86 -14.54
N LYS A 101 2.36 -8.42 -15.63
CA LYS A 101 2.74 -8.82 -16.99
C LYS A 101 4.17 -8.41 -17.34
N ALA A 102 4.57 -7.18 -17.01
CA ALA A 102 5.96 -6.73 -17.22
C ALA A 102 6.95 -7.53 -16.36
N CYS A 103 6.60 -7.79 -15.11
CA CYS A 103 7.42 -8.61 -14.20
C CYS A 103 7.61 -10.06 -14.70
N GLN A 104 6.54 -10.67 -15.22
CA GLN A 104 6.62 -12.01 -15.83
C GLN A 104 7.57 -12.02 -17.03
N GLN A 105 7.43 -11.06 -17.95
CA GLN A 105 8.30 -10.94 -19.13
C GLN A 105 9.77 -10.72 -18.76
N ALA A 106 10.02 -9.96 -17.69
CA ALA A 106 11.37 -9.67 -17.20
C ALA A 106 11.94 -10.78 -16.28
N ASN A 107 11.19 -11.87 -16.05
CA ASN A 107 11.58 -12.96 -15.16
C ASN A 107 11.94 -12.48 -13.74
N ILE A 108 11.14 -11.57 -13.19
CA ILE A 108 11.31 -11.07 -11.82
C ILE A 108 11.17 -12.22 -10.82
N LYS A 109 12.08 -12.27 -9.86
CA LYS A 109 12.13 -13.34 -8.86
C LYS A 109 11.08 -13.17 -7.76
N LYS A 110 10.79 -11.90 -7.37
CA LYS A 110 9.85 -11.59 -6.30
C LYS A 110 9.09 -10.30 -6.56
N LEU A 111 7.79 -10.33 -6.26
CA LEU A 111 6.89 -9.20 -6.36
C LEU A 111 6.25 -8.88 -5.00
N ILE A 112 6.46 -7.69 -4.48
CA ILE A 112 5.88 -7.24 -3.21
C ILE A 112 4.82 -6.18 -3.51
N MET A 113 3.61 -6.42 -3.00
CA MET A 113 2.49 -5.47 -3.10
C MET A 113 2.26 -4.78 -1.76
N VAL A 114 2.35 -3.45 -1.74
CA VAL A 114 1.82 -2.65 -0.64
C VAL A 114 0.32 -2.49 -0.86
N SER A 115 -0.45 -3.30 -0.17
CA SER A 115 -1.91 -3.29 -0.16
C SER A 115 -2.45 -2.56 1.08
N SER A 116 -3.72 -2.71 1.41
CA SER A 116 -4.36 -2.03 2.53
C SER A 116 -5.44 -2.89 3.17
N THR A 117 -5.68 -2.70 4.46
CA THR A 117 -6.83 -3.27 5.16
C THR A 117 -8.20 -2.79 4.63
N THR A 118 -8.23 -1.88 3.66
CA THR A 118 -9.44 -1.51 2.91
C THR A 118 -10.08 -2.70 2.17
N VAL A 119 -9.35 -3.79 1.96
CA VAL A 119 -9.84 -5.03 1.33
C VAL A 119 -10.90 -5.75 2.17
N TYR A 120 -10.94 -5.50 3.47
CA TYR A 120 -11.85 -6.21 4.37
C TYR A 120 -13.30 -5.75 4.23
N PRO A 121 -14.25 -6.69 4.44
CA PRO A 121 -15.66 -6.35 4.49
C PRO A 121 -15.98 -5.55 5.75
N THR A 122 -17.11 -4.84 5.72
CA THR A 122 -17.71 -4.26 6.92
C THR A 122 -18.34 -5.37 7.76
N LYS A 123 -17.59 -5.85 8.75
CA LYS A 123 -17.99 -6.93 9.66
C LYS A 123 -17.39 -6.66 11.03
N PRO A 124 -18.18 -6.73 12.12
CA PRO A 124 -17.64 -6.59 13.47
C PRO A 124 -16.75 -7.78 13.83
N GLY A 125 -15.70 -7.53 14.61
CA GLY A 125 -14.82 -8.55 15.16
C GLY A 125 -13.39 -8.47 14.64
N ILE A 126 -12.60 -9.50 14.95
CA ILE A 126 -11.22 -9.63 14.48
C ILE A 126 -11.24 -10.23 13.08
N LEU A 127 -10.52 -9.59 12.17
CA LEU A 127 -10.40 -10.04 10.78
C LEU A 127 -9.00 -10.55 10.50
N TYR A 128 -8.92 -11.69 9.85
CA TYR A 128 -7.70 -12.38 9.44
C TYR A 128 -7.52 -12.30 7.93
N GLU A 129 -6.35 -12.64 7.42
CA GLU A 129 -6.02 -12.55 6.00
C GLU A 129 -6.99 -13.31 5.11
N HIS A 130 -7.49 -14.45 5.57
CA HIS A 130 -8.46 -15.29 4.85
C HIS A 130 -9.91 -14.77 4.86
N ASP A 131 -10.22 -13.74 5.66
CA ASP A 131 -11.56 -13.11 5.69
C ASP A 131 -11.81 -12.19 4.48
N ALA A 132 -10.79 -11.94 3.65
CA ALA A 132 -10.93 -11.14 2.44
C ALA A 132 -10.23 -11.78 1.25
N SER A 133 -11.01 -12.11 0.22
CA SER A 133 -10.54 -12.57 -1.09
C SER A 133 -11.50 -12.10 -2.19
N LEU A 134 -11.02 -12.10 -3.44
CA LEU A 134 -11.87 -11.76 -4.58
C LEU A 134 -13.06 -12.73 -4.71
N ALA A 135 -12.86 -14.00 -4.40
CA ALA A 135 -13.92 -15.02 -4.42
C ALA A 135 -15.01 -14.70 -3.39
N LEU A 136 -14.65 -14.35 -2.15
CA LEU A 136 -15.58 -13.93 -1.11
C LEU A 136 -16.31 -12.64 -1.49
N ALA A 137 -15.60 -11.66 -2.07
CA ALA A 137 -16.19 -10.40 -2.46
C ALA A 137 -17.17 -10.54 -3.66
N ASN A 138 -17.02 -11.55 -4.48
CA ASN A 138 -17.92 -11.84 -5.62
C ASN A 138 -19.03 -12.83 -5.28
N ALA A 139 -18.93 -13.55 -4.16
CA ALA A 139 -20.04 -14.37 -3.69
C ALA A 139 -21.19 -13.43 -3.29
N ASP A 140 -22.40 -13.74 -3.76
CA ASP A 140 -23.63 -13.07 -3.26
C ASP A 140 -23.75 -13.41 -1.77
N SER A 141 -23.31 -12.51 -0.92
CA SER A 141 -23.39 -12.68 0.53
C SER A 141 -24.63 -11.99 1.06
N ASP A 142 -25.33 -12.67 1.96
CA ASP A 142 -26.34 -12.09 2.84
C ASP A 142 -25.84 -10.77 3.44
N ASP A 143 -26.74 -9.85 3.75
CA ASP A 143 -26.51 -8.46 4.20
C ASP A 143 -25.50 -8.26 5.35
N ALA A 144 -25.01 -9.34 5.96
CA ALA A 144 -24.14 -9.28 7.14
C ALA A 144 -22.64 -9.10 6.83
N CYS A 145 -22.20 -9.22 5.57
CA CYS A 145 -20.80 -9.13 5.19
C CYS A 145 -20.64 -8.40 3.85
N THR A 146 -20.52 -7.08 3.88
CA THR A 146 -20.53 -6.26 2.67
C THR A 146 -19.12 -5.77 2.32
N PHE A 147 -18.64 -6.16 1.13
CA PHE A 147 -17.43 -5.60 0.55
C PHE A 147 -17.73 -4.30 -0.21
N SER A 148 -16.99 -3.24 0.07
CA SER A 148 -17.10 -2.00 -0.69
C SER A 148 -16.57 -2.16 -2.12
N ASP A 149 -16.96 -1.27 -3.04
CA ASP A 149 -16.39 -1.23 -4.39
C ASP A 149 -14.87 -1.06 -4.37
N ASN A 150 -14.35 -0.25 -3.44
CA ASN A 150 -12.92 -0.08 -3.26
C ASN A 150 -12.23 -1.38 -2.82
N ALA A 151 -12.86 -2.15 -1.93
CA ALA A 151 -12.35 -3.45 -1.51
C ALA A 151 -12.28 -4.42 -2.71
N ARG A 152 -13.33 -4.48 -3.53
CA ARG A 152 -13.38 -5.34 -4.73
C ARG A 152 -12.26 -4.99 -5.72
N ILE A 153 -12.04 -3.70 -6.00
CA ILE A 153 -10.96 -3.24 -6.87
C ILE A 153 -9.58 -3.65 -6.32
N MET A 154 -9.37 -3.48 -5.02
CA MET A 154 -8.11 -3.88 -4.41
C MET A 154 -7.91 -5.40 -4.40
N LEU A 155 -8.95 -6.18 -4.15
CA LEU A 155 -8.90 -7.64 -4.21
C LEU A 155 -8.66 -8.15 -5.63
N GLN A 156 -9.16 -7.47 -6.67
CA GLN A 156 -8.81 -7.76 -8.06
C GLN A 156 -7.33 -7.51 -8.33
N ALA A 157 -6.75 -6.46 -7.77
CA ALA A 157 -5.32 -6.17 -7.86
C ALA A 157 -4.48 -7.23 -7.14
N GLU A 158 -4.86 -7.61 -5.91
CA GLU A 158 -4.21 -8.70 -5.16
C GLU A 158 -4.28 -10.03 -5.92
N GLN A 159 -5.44 -10.35 -6.51
CA GLN A 159 -5.61 -11.56 -7.31
C GLN A 159 -4.65 -11.59 -8.51
N SER A 160 -4.45 -10.44 -9.19
CA SER A 160 -3.50 -10.35 -10.31
C SER A 160 -2.05 -10.66 -9.88
N VAL A 161 -1.68 -10.27 -8.65
CA VAL A 161 -0.38 -10.58 -8.07
C VAL A 161 -0.26 -12.08 -7.77
N MET A 162 -1.26 -12.68 -7.14
CA MET A 162 -1.28 -14.11 -6.81
C MET A 162 -1.24 -14.98 -8.07
N ASP A 163 -1.97 -14.60 -9.11
CA ASP A 163 -2.06 -15.35 -10.38
C ASP A 163 -0.80 -15.16 -11.27
N SER A 164 0.13 -14.29 -10.88
CA SER A 164 1.32 -14.00 -11.68
C SER A 164 2.30 -15.17 -11.83
N GLY A 165 2.25 -16.15 -10.93
CA GLY A 165 3.23 -17.23 -10.87
C GLY A 165 4.63 -16.80 -10.39
N ILE A 166 4.78 -15.53 -9.97
CA ILE A 166 6.01 -15.00 -9.37
C ILE A 166 5.91 -15.21 -7.85
N ASP A 167 7.04 -15.47 -7.17
CA ASP A 167 7.06 -15.44 -5.70
C ASP A 167 6.56 -14.06 -5.22
N TYR A 168 5.48 -14.03 -4.46
CA TYR A 168 4.84 -12.79 -4.08
C TYR A 168 4.72 -12.62 -2.56
N THR A 169 4.60 -11.37 -2.14
CA THR A 169 4.12 -11.00 -0.81
C THR A 169 3.17 -9.83 -0.92
N ILE A 170 1.98 -9.95 -0.32
CA ILE A 170 0.98 -8.89 -0.25
C ILE A 170 0.90 -8.40 1.19
N LEU A 171 1.27 -7.14 1.41
CA LEU A 171 1.25 -6.51 2.73
C LEU A 171 0.04 -5.59 2.84
N ARG A 172 -0.96 -5.99 3.63
CA ARG A 172 -2.18 -5.20 3.89
C ARG A 172 -1.91 -4.24 5.03
N PHE A 173 -1.51 -3.03 4.70
CA PHE A 173 -1.23 -1.98 5.68
C PHE A 173 -2.52 -1.39 6.25
N SER A 174 -2.55 -1.20 7.58
CA SER A 174 -3.57 -0.42 8.27
C SER A 174 -3.37 1.10 8.09
N GLY A 175 -4.05 1.93 8.83
CA GLY A 175 -3.98 3.38 8.72
C GLY A 175 -2.56 3.93 8.91
N LEU A 176 -1.96 4.46 7.85
CA LEU A 176 -0.57 4.94 7.88
C LEU A 176 -0.43 6.29 8.57
N ILE A 177 0.49 6.37 9.54
CA ILE A 177 0.89 7.57 10.28
C ILE A 177 2.41 7.75 10.28
N GLY A 178 2.88 8.97 10.53
CA GLY A 178 4.32 9.27 10.60
C GLY A 178 4.65 10.70 10.20
N PRO A 179 5.91 10.99 9.80
CA PRO A 179 6.35 12.32 9.40
C PRO A 179 5.45 12.93 8.33
N ASN A 180 5.04 14.18 8.52
CA ASN A 180 4.11 14.93 7.65
C ASN A 180 2.72 14.30 7.49
N ARG A 181 2.41 13.22 8.21
CA ARG A 181 1.13 12.51 8.22
C ARG A 181 0.66 12.24 9.66
N HIS A 182 0.79 13.26 10.51
CA HIS A 182 0.36 13.18 11.91
C HIS A 182 -1.17 13.05 12.00
N PRO A 183 -1.72 12.18 12.88
CA PRO A 183 -3.16 11.90 12.95
C PRO A 183 -4.01 13.12 13.28
N SER A 184 -3.50 14.08 14.06
CA SER A 184 -4.22 15.31 14.37
C SER A 184 -4.70 16.07 13.14
N ARG A 185 -3.97 15.99 12.00
CA ARG A 185 -4.35 16.65 10.74
C ARG A 185 -5.59 16.02 10.08
N PHE A 186 -6.02 14.88 10.54
CA PHE A 186 -7.19 14.17 10.03
C PHE A 186 -8.38 14.26 10.98
N ALA A 187 -8.15 14.55 12.26
CA ALA A 187 -9.19 14.61 13.28
C ALA A 187 -10.37 15.53 12.89
N SER A 188 -10.09 16.77 12.46
CA SER A 188 -11.11 17.73 12.05
C SER A 188 -11.92 17.32 10.80
N LYS A 189 -11.49 16.29 10.07
CA LYS A 189 -12.19 15.75 8.90
C LYS A 189 -13.13 14.60 9.22
N LEU A 190 -13.07 14.10 10.44
CA LEU A 190 -13.92 13.00 10.91
C LEU A 190 -15.25 13.56 11.41
N LYS A 191 -16.35 12.92 11.03
CA LYS A 191 -17.68 13.29 11.50
C LYS A 191 -17.89 12.91 12.97
N GLN A 192 -17.32 11.77 13.36
CA GLN A 192 -17.37 11.19 14.70
C GLN A 192 -16.21 10.21 14.90
N VAL A 193 -15.97 9.84 16.16
CA VAL A 193 -14.99 8.81 16.54
C VAL A 193 -15.63 7.82 17.51
N SER A 194 -15.37 6.54 17.29
CA SER A 194 -15.88 5.49 18.19
C SER A 194 -14.98 5.33 19.42
N ASN A 195 -15.60 5.10 20.57
CA ASN A 195 -14.89 4.68 21.78
C ASN A 195 -14.75 3.15 21.90
N GLN A 196 -15.33 2.39 20.97
CA GLN A 196 -15.26 0.91 20.92
C GLN A 196 -14.37 0.42 19.77
N ALA A 197 -14.46 1.04 18.60
CA ALA A 197 -13.68 0.62 17.43
C ALA A 197 -12.18 0.88 17.65
N PRO A 198 -11.32 -0.11 17.36
CA PRO A 198 -9.87 0.01 17.50
C PRO A 198 -9.30 0.99 16.47
N ALA A 199 -8.29 1.73 16.86
CA ALA A 199 -7.49 2.57 15.96
C ALA A 199 -6.37 1.74 15.31
N ASN A 200 -6.70 0.96 14.30
CA ASN A 200 -5.72 0.17 13.54
C ASN A 200 -4.81 1.09 12.74
N MET A 201 -3.64 1.38 13.29
CA MET A 201 -2.66 2.30 12.72
C MET A 201 -1.30 1.60 12.54
N LEU A 202 -0.50 2.12 11.62
CA LEU A 202 0.83 1.63 11.31
C LEU A 202 1.77 2.82 11.12
N HIS A 203 2.84 2.88 11.91
CA HIS A 203 3.86 3.91 11.72
C HIS A 203 4.69 3.63 10.46
N LEU A 204 5.19 4.69 9.83
CA LEU A 204 6.00 4.59 8.61
C LEU A 204 7.22 3.68 8.79
N ASP A 205 7.92 3.78 9.92
CA ASP A 205 9.12 2.99 10.17
C ASP A 205 8.78 1.49 10.26
N ASP A 206 7.65 1.13 10.88
CA ASP A 206 7.17 -0.25 10.95
C ASP A 206 6.72 -0.75 9.56
N ALA A 207 6.11 0.12 8.76
CA ALA A 207 5.75 -0.20 7.38
C ALA A 207 6.99 -0.50 6.52
N ILE A 208 8.05 0.29 6.67
CA ILE A 208 9.35 0.08 6.01
C ILE A 208 9.98 -1.23 6.49
N GLY A 209 10.02 -1.46 7.81
CA GLY A 209 10.55 -2.70 8.38
C GLY A 209 9.79 -3.94 7.92
N ALA A 210 8.47 -3.86 7.77
CA ALA A 210 7.65 -4.96 7.27
C ALA A 210 7.97 -5.31 5.80
N VAL A 211 8.21 -4.30 4.95
CA VAL A 211 8.62 -4.55 3.56
C VAL A 211 10.02 -5.17 3.51
N ASP A 212 10.97 -4.63 4.29
CA ASP A 212 12.33 -5.16 4.35
C ASP A 212 12.35 -6.63 4.83
N PHE A 213 11.59 -6.93 5.88
CA PHE A 213 11.40 -8.31 6.36
C PHE A 213 10.81 -9.23 5.27
N ALA A 214 9.79 -8.76 4.55
CA ALA A 214 9.10 -9.52 3.51
C ALA A 214 10.02 -9.89 2.34
N ILE A 215 11.03 -9.09 2.03
CA ILE A 215 11.99 -9.36 0.95
C ILE A 215 12.63 -10.75 1.12
N SER A 216 12.96 -11.14 2.33
CA SER A 216 13.75 -12.36 2.60
C SER A 216 13.00 -13.45 3.37
N HIS A 217 11.83 -13.17 3.96
CA HIS A 217 11.20 -14.07 4.92
C HIS A 217 9.78 -14.52 4.55
N LEU A 218 9.09 -13.80 3.66
CA LEU A 218 7.73 -14.16 3.28
C LEU A 218 7.69 -14.61 1.81
N HIS A 219 7.03 -15.73 1.52
CA HIS A 219 6.96 -16.33 0.19
C HIS A 219 5.53 -16.79 -0.11
N ASN A 220 4.94 -16.29 -1.20
CA ASN A 220 3.57 -16.59 -1.62
C ASN A 220 2.56 -16.38 -0.49
N GLU A 221 2.66 -15.23 0.17
CA GLU A 221 1.94 -14.97 1.42
C GLU A 221 1.26 -13.59 1.41
N ILE A 222 0.13 -13.52 2.12
CA ILE A 222 -0.58 -12.29 2.44
C ILE A 222 -0.42 -12.07 3.93
N ALA A 223 -0.05 -10.86 4.34
CA ALA A 223 0.10 -10.51 5.74
C ALA A 223 -0.55 -9.17 6.08
N ASN A 224 -1.30 -9.14 7.19
CA ASN A 224 -1.74 -7.90 7.80
C ASN A 224 -0.58 -7.23 8.53
N VAL A 225 -0.43 -5.93 8.31
CA VAL A 225 0.59 -5.14 9.00
C VAL A 225 -0.11 -4.00 9.75
N THR A 226 -0.13 -4.11 11.06
CA THR A 226 -0.77 -3.15 11.96
C THR A 226 -0.07 -3.14 13.31
N THR A 227 -0.21 -2.06 14.06
CA THR A 227 0.28 -1.99 15.44
C THR A 227 -0.47 -2.99 16.32
N PRO A 228 0.20 -3.80 17.14
CA PRO A 228 -0.45 -4.58 18.19
C PRO A 228 -0.96 -3.65 19.30
N ASN A 229 -1.90 -4.11 20.11
CA ASN A 229 -2.41 -3.38 21.28
C ASN A 229 -3.01 -2.01 20.94
N THR A 230 -4.03 -2.00 20.11
CA THR A 230 -4.73 -0.78 19.70
C THR A 230 -5.62 -0.24 20.85
N VAL A 231 -5.67 1.10 20.96
CA VAL A 231 -6.67 1.81 21.77
C VAL A 231 -7.90 2.13 20.91
N SER A 232 -8.96 2.65 21.51
CA SER A 232 -10.13 3.11 20.75
C SER A 232 -9.77 4.29 19.81
N LYS A 233 -10.55 4.49 18.77
CA LYS A 233 -10.37 5.66 17.87
C LYS A 233 -10.49 6.97 18.65
N ALA A 234 -11.41 7.06 19.62
CA ALA A 234 -11.56 8.26 20.45
C ALA A 234 -10.30 8.57 21.27
N GLU A 235 -9.74 7.57 21.95
CA GLU A 235 -8.50 7.72 22.72
C GLU A 235 -7.30 8.06 21.80
N PHE A 236 -7.19 7.40 20.67
CA PHE A 236 -6.11 7.63 19.71
C PHE A 236 -6.12 9.08 19.18
N TYR A 237 -7.27 9.59 18.72
CA TYR A 237 -7.35 10.95 18.20
C TYR A 237 -7.26 12.01 19.30
N ALA A 238 -7.77 11.75 20.52
CA ALA A 238 -7.54 12.62 21.66
C ALA A 238 -6.04 12.77 21.99
N ALA A 239 -5.31 11.65 22.04
CA ALA A 239 -3.88 11.65 22.26
C ALA A 239 -3.12 12.37 21.13
N ALA A 240 -3.52 12.17 19.87
CA ALA A 240 -2.92 12.82 18.72
C ALA A 240 -3.13 14.36 18.73
N LEU A 241 -4.31 14.83 19.06
CA LEU A 241 -4.59 16.26 19.20
C LEU A 241 -3.76 16.88 20.34
N LYS A 242 -3.71 16.20 21.49
CA LYS A 242 -2.91 16.64 22.63
C LYS A 242 -1.41 16.71 22.29
N SER A 243 -0.86 15.69 21.65
CA SER A 243 0.58 15.66 21.28
C SER A 243 0.97 16.71 20.27
N ALA A 244 0.04 17.14 19.42
CA ALA A 244 0.24 18.22 18.45
C ALA A 244 0.00 19.63 19.04
N ASN A 245 -0.35 19.75 20.32
CA ASN A 245 -0.85 20.99 20.93
C ASN A 245 -1.94 21.65 20.07
N SER A 246 -2.82 20.85 19.49
CA SER A 246 -3.87 21.33 18.61
C SER A 246 -5.02 21.95 19.43
N SER A 247 -5.52 23.09 18.97
CA SER A 247 -6.74 23.71 19.51
C SER A 247 -8.03 23.11 18.92
N GLU A 248 -7.91 22.22 17.92
CA GLU A 248 -9.07 21.57 17.31
C GLU A 248 -9.76 20.65 18.33
N PRO A 249 -11.09 20.67 18.39
CA PRO A 249 -11.84 19.79 19.28
C PRO A 249 -11.77 18.35 18.78
N LEU A 250 -11.87 17.40 19.71
CA LEU A 250 -12.12 16.02 19.37
C LEU A 250 -13.49 15.90 18.69
N PRO A 251 -13.63 15.19 17.57
CA PRO A 251 -14.93 14.91 16.97
C PRO A 251 -15.89 14.24 17.96
N PRO A 252 -17.21 14.36 17.77
CA PRO A 252 -18.20 13.73 18.63
C PRO A 252 -17.89 12.24 18.86
N VAL A 253 -17.92 11.81 20.11
CA VAL A 253 -17.64 10.42 20.49
C VAL A 253 -18.93 9.62 20.46
N VAL A 254 -18.91 8.46 19.81
CA VAL A 254 -20.03 7.51 19.73
C VAL A 254 -19.68 6.17 20.36
N ASN A 255 -20.71 5.46 20.83
CA ASN A 255 -20.56 4.15 21.48
C ASN A 255 -20.83 2.98 20.51
N GLU A 256 -20.71 3.22 19.21
CA GLU A 256 -20.96 2.21 18.20
C GLU A 256 -19.63 1.61 17.73
N PRO A 257 -19.54 0.29 17.52
CA PRO A 257 -18.45 -0.28 16.73
C PRO A 257 -18.59 0.26 15.30
N ASP A 258 -17.52 0.83 14.77
CA ASP A 258 -17.50 1.29 13.37
C ASP A 258 -17.57 0.11 12.39
#